data_bbed961f32782b8271c128b4dc900f19
#
_entry.id   bbed961f32782b8271c128b4dc900f19
#
_cell.length_a   1.000
_cell.length_b   1.000
_cell.length_c   1.000
_cell.angle_alpha   90.00
_cell.angle_beta   90.00
_cell.angle_gamma   90.00
#
_symmetry.space_group_name_H-M   'P 1'
#
loop_
_entity.id
_entity.type
_entity.pdbx_description
1 polymer ?
#
loop_
_entity_poly.entity_id
_entity_poly.type
_entity_poly.pdbx_seq_one_letter_code
_entity_poly.pdbx_strand_id
1 'polypeptide(L)'
;MKAKYSKCVSECKKCITKCEKVCKSCKSKECKKSCKCCIIICKAMCEMCKCDPDGDMCKKLAKLCAMCCKKCVKECAKHKDNKACKECHDQCKKCASACSKCC
;
A
#
# COMPACT_ATOMS: atom_id res chain seq x y z
N MET A 1 -18.47 -0.17 12.38
CA MET A 1 -17.50 -0.33 11.28
C MET A 1 -17.27 -1.80 10.97
N LYS A 2 -17.22 -2.15 9.73
CA LYS A 2 -16.99 -3.55 9.35
C LYS A 2 -15.56 -3.97 9.65
N ALA A 3 -15.42 -5.08 10.39
CA ALA A 3 -14.11 -5.65 10.67
C ALA A 3 -13.41 -6.15 9.40
N LYS A 4 -14.17 -6.41 8.34
CA LYS A 4 -13.68 -6.92 7.06
C LYS A 4 -12.52 -6.12 6.49
N TYR A 5 -12.60 -4.80 6.51
CA TYR A 5 -11.57 -3.91 5.94
C TYR A 5 -10.65 -3.32 6.99
N SER A 6 -10.87 -3.60 8.25
CA SER A 6 -10.12 -3.03 9.36
C SER A 6 -8.62 -3.27 9.24
N LYS A 7 -8.24 -4.50 8.98
CA LYS A 7 -6.82 -4.87 8.85
C LYS A 7 -6.21 -4.25 7.59
N CYS A 8 -6.96 -4.24 6.49
CA CYS A 8 -6.51 -3.63 5.24
C CYS A 8 -6.20 -2.15 5.45
N VAL A 9 -7.11 -1.42 6.11
CA VAL A 9 -6.92 0.01 6.40
C VAL A 9 -5.70 0.23 7.29
N SER A 10 -5.55 -0.59 8.32
CA SER A 10 -4.40 -0.50 9.23
C SER A 10 -3.09 -0.68 8.48
N GLU A 11 -3.00 -1.69 7.61
CA GLU A 11 -1.80 -1.94 6.83
C GLU A 11 -1.57 -0.84 5.79
N CYS A 12 -2.64 -0.28 5.21
CA CYS A 12 -2.54 0.84 4.29
C CYS A 12 -1.92 2.07 4.96
N LYS A 13 -2.31 2.37 6.19
CA LYS A 13 -1.76 3.51 6.94
C LYS A 13 -0.26 3.35 7.15
N LYS A 14 0.18 2.16 7.53
CA LYS A 14 1.60 1.85 7.70
C LYS A 14 2.34 1.94 6.37
N CYS A 15 1.70 1.45 5.30
CA CYS A 15 2.26 1.46 3.96
C CYS A 15 2.53 2.89 3.47
N ILE A 16 1.58 3.80 3.71
CA ILE A 16 1.73 5.22 3.36
C ILE A 16 3.00 5.79 3.98
N THR A 17 3.18 5.57 5.29
CA THR A 17 4.35 6.07 6.02
C THR A 17 5.65 5.52 5.44
N LYS A 18 5.71 4.22 5.16
CA LYS A 18 6.92 3.60 4.62
C LYS A 18 7.22 4.07 3.20
N CYS A 19 6.19 4.23 2.38
CA CYS A 19 6.34 4.73 1.02
C CYS A 19 6.85 6.18 1.00
N GLU A 20 6.37 7.01 1.94
CA GLU A 20 6.84 8.39 2.05
C GLU A 20 8.33 8.47 2.34
N LYS A 21 8.84 7.56 3.18
CA LYS A 21 10.26 7.49 3.50
C LYS A 21 11.09 7.11 2.27
N VAL A 22 10.60 6.19 1.45
CA VAL A 22 11.27 5.81 0.20
C VAL A 22 11.34 7.01 -0.72
N CYS A 23 10.26 7.77 -0.86
CA CYS A 23 10.22 8.95 -1.73
C CYS A 23 11.26 9.98 -1.32
N LYS A 24 11.62 10.05 -0.04
CA LYS A 24 12.63 10.98 0.45
C LYS A 24 14.06 10.49 0.27
N SER A 25 14.29 9.19 0.33
CA SER A 25 15.64 8.63 0.39
C SER A 25 16.12 7.88 -0.84
N CYS A 26 15.20 7.29 -1.60
CA CYS A 26 15.57 6.50 -2.78
C CYS A 26 15.76 7.40 -3.99
N LYS A 27 16.82 7.15 -4.75
CA LYS A 27 17.12 7.95 -5.95
C LYS A 27 16.48 7.41 -7.21
N SER A 28 15.98 6.19 -7.19
CA SER A 28 15.34 5.56 -8.34
C SER A 28 13.98 6.19 -8.63
N LYS A 29 13.82 6.72 -9.84
CA LYS A 29 12.57 7.33 -10.29
C LYS A 29 11.45 6.29 -10.33
N GLU A 30 11.76 5.08 -10.77
CA GLU A 30 10.77 4.01 -10.89
C GLU A 30 10.27 3.57 -9.50
N CYS A 31 11.19 3.44 -8.55
CA CYS A 31 10.84 3.08 -7.18
C CYS A 31 9.97 4.16 -6.53
N LYS A 32 10.35 5.43 -6.68
CA LYS A 32 9.57 6.56 -6.15
C LYS A 32 8.17 6.61 -6.78
N LYS A 33 8.08 6.38 -8.08
CA LYS A 33 6.81 6.39 -8.81
C LYS A 33 5.87 5.31 -8.26
N SER A 34 6.39 4.10 -8.07
CA SER A 34 5.62 3.00 -7.49
C SER A 34 5.14 3.33 -6.09
N CYS A 35 5.99 3.94 -5.27
CA CYS A 35 5.63 4.34 -3.92
C CYS A 35 4.57 5.45 -3.91
N LYS A 36 4.68 6.43 -4.81
CA LYS A 36 3.68 7.50 -4.92
C LYS A 36 2.31 6.94 -5.31
N CYS A 37 2.28 6.01 -6.26
CA CYS A 37 1.03 5.35 -6.66
C CYS A 37 0.43 4.57 -5.49
N CYS A 38 1.29 3.88 -4.73
CA CYS A 38 0.87 3.13 -3.56
C CYS A 38 0.27 4.04 -2.49
N ILE A 39 0.90 5.20 -2.25
CA ILE A 39 0.40 6.20 -1.31
C ILE A 39 -1.01 6.66 -1.70
N ILE A 40 -1.19 6.99 -2.98
CA ILE A 40 -2.48 7.47 -3.50
C ILE A 40 -3.58 6.44 -3.27
N ILE A 41 -3.33 5.20 -3.67
CA ILE A 41 -4.36 4.15 -3.56
C ILE A 41 -4.63 3.76 -2.11
N CYS A 42 -3.60 3.76 -1.26
CA CYS A 42 -3.77 3.47 0.17
C CYS A 42 -4.61 4.55 0.86
N LYS A 43 -4.36 5.82 0.53
CA LYS A 43 -5.18 6.93 1.06
C LYS A 43 -6.63 6.82 0.60
N ALA A 44 -6.82 6.49 -0.69
CA ALA A 44 -8.16 6.31 -1.24
C ALA A 44 -8.89 5.18 -0.52
N MET A 45 -8.20 4.07 -0.27
CA MET A 45 -8.78 2.92 0.44
C MET A 45 -9.23 3.32 1.85
N CYS A 46 -8.38 4.05 2.58
CA CYS A 46 -8.71 4.49 3.93
C CYS A 46 -9.93 5.41 3.93
N GLU A 47 -9.99 6.35 2.99
CA GLU A 47 -11.10 7.30 2.90
C GLU A 47 -12.40 6.61 2.45
N MET A 48 -12.31 5.72 1.47
CA MET A 48 -13.48 4.99 0.98
C MET A 48 -14.10 4.13 2.08
N CYS A 49 -13.27 3.51 2.90
CA CYS A 49 -13.76 2.66 4.00
C CYS A 49 -14.48 3.47 5.08
N LYS A 50 -14.13 4.75 5.22
CA LYS A 50 -14.84 5.65 6.14
C LYS A 50 -16.19 6.07 5.58
N CYS A 51 -16.24 6.35 4.27
CA CYS A 51 -17.45 6.84 3.62
C CYS A 51 -18.47 5.75 3.37
N ASP A 52 -18.01 4.58 2.93
CA ASP A 52 -18.91 3.49 2.53
C ASP A 52 -18.26 2.14 2.83
N PRO A 53 -18.22 1.76 4.12
CA PRO A 53 -17.50 0.54 4.54
C PRO A 53 -18.04 -0.76 3.97
N ASP A 54 -19.27 -0.77 3.50
CA ASP A 54 -19.90 -1.98 2.93
C ASP A 54 -20.02 -1.92 1.40
N GLY A 55 -19.52 -0.86 0.77
CA GLY A 55 -19.72 -0.64 -0.65
C GLY A 55 -18.85 -1.50 -1.55
N ASP A 56 -19.32 -1.72 -2.77
CA ASP A 56 -18.58 -2.44 -3.80
C ASP A 56 -17.25 -1.74 -4.15
N MET A 57 -17.20 -0.43 -3.99
CA MET A 57 -16.01 0.34 -4.31
C MET A 57 -14.86 0.01 -3.36
N CYS A 58 -15.14 -0.29 -2.10
CA CYS A 58 -14.12 -0.73 -1.14
C CYS A 58 -13.46 -2.02 -1.62
N LYS A 59 -14.27 -2.96 -2.10
CA LYS A 59 -13.76 -4.22 -2.63
C LYS A 59 -12.86 -4.01 -3.85
N LYS A 60 -13.31 -3.16 -4.77
CA LYS A 60 -12.55 -2.83 -5.98
C LYS A 60 -11.25 -2.11 -5.65
N LEU A 61 -11.30 -1.16 -4.71
CA LEU A 61 -10.11 -0.46 -4.26
C LEU A 61 -9.13 -1.39 -3.55
N ALA A 62 -9.63 -2.33 -2.74
CA ALA A 62 -8.78 -3.31 -2.07
C ALA A 62 -8.01 -4.13 -3.10
N LYS A 63 -8.66 -4.54 -4.17
CA LYS A 63 -8.03 -5.28 -5.26
C LYS A 63 -6.94 -4.46 -5.94
N LEU A 64 -7.24 -3.21 -6.27
CA LEU A 64 -6.27 -2.29 -6.88
C LEU A 64 -5.11 -2.00 -5.94
N CYS A 65 -5.41 -1.84 -4.65
CA CYS A 65 -4.40 -1.60 -3.63
C CYS A 65 -3.42 -2.78 -3.55
N ALA A 66 -3.95 -4.00 -3.56
CA ALA A 66 -3.12 -5.20 -3.56
C ALA A 66 -2.20 -5.24 -4.77
N MET A 67 -2.71 -4.87 -5.94
CA MET A 67 -1.91 -4.83 -7.18
C MET A 67 -0.80 -3.80 -7.09
N CYS A 68 -1.11 -2.59 -6.61
CA CYS A 68 -0.12 -1.52 -6.45
C CYS A 68 0.95 -1.91 -5.43
N CYS A 69 0.55 -2.52 -4.33
CA CYS A 69 1.49 -2.98 -3.30
C CYS A 69 2.43 -4.05 -3.85
N LYS A 70 1.93 -4.99 -4.64
CA LYS A 70 2.77 -6.04 -5.25
C LYS A 70 3.79 -5.43 -6.19
N LYS A 71 3.39 -4.44 -6.97
CA LYS A 71 4.29 -3.73 -7.88
C LYS A 71 5.37 -2.99 -7.09
N CYS A 72 4.98 -2.35 -6.00
CA CYS A 72 5.90 -1.64 -5.11
C CYS A 72 6.91 -2.61 -4.47
N VAL A 73 6.46 -3.82 -4.09
CA VAL A 73 7.35 -4.87 -3.58
C VAL A 73 8.45 -5.18 -4.59
N LYS A 74 8.08 -5.35 -5.86
CA LYS A 74 9.05 -5.67 -6.91
C LYS A 74 10.08 -4.54 -7.09
N GLU A 75 9.63 -3.30 -7.09
CA GLU A 75 10.54 -2.16 -7.27
C GLU A 75 11.45 -1.97 -6.06
N CYS A 76 10.92 -2.06 -4.85
CA CYS A 76 11.73 -1.93 -3.63
C CYS A 76 12.72 -3.07 -3.47
N ALA A 77 12.41 -4.26 -3.99
CA ALA A 77 13.31 -5.41 -3.95
C ALA A 77 14.63 -5.14 -4.67
N LYS A 78 14.62 -4.23 -5.65
CA LYS A 78 15.82 -3.85 -6.39
C LYS A 78 16.78 -2.97 -5.60
N HIS A 79 16.32 -2.43 -4.46
CA HIS A 79 17.07 -1.46 -3.66
C HIS A 79 17.11 -1.84 -2.18
N LYS A 80 17.32 -3.13 -1.88
CA LYS A 80 17.32 -3.62 -0.50
C LYS A 80 18.48 -3.12 0.35
N ASP A 81 19.52 -2.59 -0.27
CA ASP A 81 20.61 -1.92 0.44
C ASP A 81 20.15 -0.60 1.07
N ASN A 82 19.07 -0.02 0.57
CA ASN A 82 18.44 1.16 1.16
C ASN A 82 17.45 0.70 2.24
N LYS A 83 17.68 1.13 3.47
CA LYS A 83 16.85 0.72 4.62
C LYS A 83 15.38 1.04 4.43
N ALA A 84 15.08 2.24 3.92
CA ALA A 84 13.68 2.64 3.69
C ALA A 84 13.01 1.73 2.66
N CYS A 85 13.73 1.36 1.59
CA CYS A 85 13.20 0.47 0.57
C CYS A 85 12.95 -0.93 1.11
N LYS A 86 13.85 -1.43 1.96
CA LYS A 86 13.67 -2.75 2.59
C LYS A 86 12.44 -2.77 3.49
N GLU A 87 12.27 -1.74 4.32
CA GLU A 87 11.11 -1.62 5.21
C GLU A 87 9.81 -1.49 4.42
N CYS A 88 9.85 -0.71 3.35
CA CYS A 88 8.70 -0.54 2.47
C CYS A 88 8.33 -1.85 1.77
N HIS A 89 9.34 -2.58 1.30
CA HIS A 89 9.16 -3.90 0.69
C HIS A 89 8.39 -4.83 1.64
N ASP A 90 8.83 -4.90 2.89
CA ASP A 90 8.21 -5.78 3.88
C ASP A 90 6.78 -5.33 4.20
N GLN A 91 6.57 -4.02 4.36
CA GLN A 91 5.25 -3.48 4.66
C GLN A 91 4.28 -3.65 3.48
N CYS A 92 4.74 -3.44 2.26
CA CYS A 92 3.90 -3.61 1.07
C CYS A 92 3.45 -5.07 0.91
N LYS A 93 4.29 -6.02 1.29
CA LYS A 93 3.89 -7.44 1.29
C LYS A 93 2.72 -7.68 2.24
N LYS A 94 2.81 -7.11 3.44
CA LYS A 94 1.73 -7.24 4.45
C LYS A 94 0.46 -6.57 3.96
N CYS A 95 0.58 -5.38 3.38
CA CYS A 95 -0.57 -4.63 2.87
C CYS A 95 -1.22 -5.38 1.71
N ALA A 96 -0.44 -5.90 0.77
CA ALA A 96 -0.96 -6.66 -0.36
C ALA A 96 -1.74 -7.89 0.13
N SER A 97 -1.19 -8.59 1.11
CA SER A 97 -1.84 -9.77 1.68
C SER A 97 -3.16 -9.40 2.34
N ALA A 98 -3.16 -8.36 3.17
CA ALA A 98 -4.37 -7.90 3.88
C ALA A 98 -5.45 -7.47 2.88
N CYS A 99 -5.09 -6.72 1.85
CA CYS A 99 -6.05 -6.24 0.85
C CYS A 99 -6.58 -7.38 -0.02
N SER A 100 -5.74 -8.36 -0.36
CA SER A 100 -6.17 -9.52 -1.14
C SER A 100 -7.21 -10.34 -0.40
N LYS A 101 -7.10 -10.43 0.91
CA LYS A 101 -8.06 -11.19 1.74
C LYS A 101 -9.42 -10.52 1.83
N CYS A 102 -9.50 -9.24 1.48
CA CYS A 102 -10.75 -8.49 1.48
C CYS A 102 -11.51 -8.60 0.17
N CYS A 103 -10.91 -9.15 -0.86
CA CYS A 103 -11.53 -9.23 -2.19
C CYS A 103 -12.48 -10.39 -2.35
#